data_9e3ba7d557b5eb628bc328244e149e3f
#
_entry.id   9e3ba7d557b5eb628bc328244e149e3f
#
_cell.length_a   1.000
_cell.length_b   1.000
_cell.length_c   1.000
_cell.angle_alpha   90.00
_cell.angle_beta   90.00
_cell.angle_gamma   90.00
#
_symmetry.space_group_name_H-M   'P 1'
#
loop_
_entity.id
_entity.type
_entity.pdbx_description
1 polymer ?
#
loop_
_entity_poly.entity_id
_entity_poly.type
_entity_poly.pdbx_seq_one_letter_code
_entity_poly.pdbx_strand_id
1 'polypeptide(L)'
;MSAIPEEFIKKTTQLSEEVTRPFPGSRKIYVQGSRPDIRVPMRQIQQADTPASFGVEKNPPITVYDTSGPYSDPAADIDLLAGLADVRGAWIRERHDTELLDGPGSEFGRERQADPELAHLRFEHISKPRRALAGRNVTQMHYAKQGIITPEMEFVAIRENLLLEELQDSGLLKQHPGNSFGASIPARVTPEFVRDEVARGRAIIPANINHPEMEPMIIGRNF
;
A
#
# COMPACT_ATOMS: atom_id res chain seq x y z
N MET A 1 -15.87 31.32 -6.31
CA MET A 1 -14.66 30.53 -5.91
C MET A 1 -14.10 31.18 -4.66
N SER A 2 -14.24 30.53 -3.52
CA SER A 2 -13.56 30.97 -2.31
C SER A 2 -12.12 30.48 -2.44
N ALA A 3 -11.19 31.41 -2.73
CA ALA A 3 -9.78 31.09 -2.76
C ALA A 3 -9.36 30.58 -1.35
N ILE A 4 -8.69 29.45 -1.28
CA ILE A 4 -8.11 28.97 -0.04
C ILE A 4 -7.17 30.07 0.47
N PRO A 5 -7.30 30.53 1.73
CA PRO A 5 -6.45 31.62 2.23
C PRO A 5 -4.97 31.25 2.12
N GLU A 6 -4.14 32.20 1.66
CA GLU A 6 -2.68 31.99 1.55
C GLU A 6 -2.04 31.54 2.88
N GLU A 7 -2.59 31.95 4.00
CA GLU A 7 -2.14 31.58 5.33
C GLU A 7 -2.35 30.10 5.62
N PHE A 8 -3.45 29.51 5.10
CA PHE A 8 -3.71 28.08 5.19
C PHE A 8 -2.74 27.27 4.33
N ILE A 9 -2.45 27.76 3.11
CA ILE A 9 -1.48 27.12 2.22
C ILE A 9 -0.08 27.15 2.84
N LYS A 10 0.37 28.27 3.38
CA LYS A 10 1.67 28.40 4.07
C LYS A 10 1.76 27.47 5.30
N LYS A 11 0.71 27.42 6.13
CA LYS A 11 0.67 26.55 7.29
C LYS A 11 0.71 25.08 6.92
N THR A 12 0.04 24.71 5.83
CA THR A 12 0.00 23.32 5.33
C THR A 12 1.35 22.93 4.73
N THR A 13 2.04 23.85 4.02
CA THR A 13 3.39 23.60 3.51
C THR A 13 4.39 23.43 4.64
N GLN A 14 4.34 24.24 5.69
CA GLN A 14 5.20 24.08 6.86
C GLN A 14 4.96 22.74 7.60
N LEU A 15 3.70 22.35 7.77
CA LEU A 15 3.34 21.05 8.36
C LEU A 15 3.84 19.89 7.48
N SER A 16 3.76 20.02 6.17
CA SER A 16 4.28 19.04 5.21
C SER A 16 5.80 18.89 5.36
N GLU A 17 6.55 19.97 5.42
CA GLU A 17 8.01 19.95 5.62
C GLU A 17 8.41 19.34 6.97
N GLU A 18 7.67 19.61 8.05
CA GLU A 18 7.93 19.03 9.35
C GLU A 18 7.62 17.52 9.39
N VAL A 19 6.52 17.11 8.76
CA VAL A 19 6.09 15.70 8.71
C VAL A 19 6.98 14.86 7.80
N THR A 20 7.50 15.44 6.72
CA THR A 20 8.38 14.73 5.77
C THR A 20 9.84 14.69 6.19
N ARG A 21 10.23 15.41 7.24
CA ARG A 21 11.60 15.29 7.78
C ARG A 21 11.90 13.84 8.12
N PRO A 22 13.06 13.32 7.68
CA PRO A 22 13.45 11.97 8.04
C PRO A 22 13.54 11.85 9.56
N PHE A 23 12.89 10.82 10.11
CA PHE A 23 13.02 10.52 11.53
C PHE A 23 14.48 10.21 11.84
N PRO A 24 15.06 10.81 12.93
CA PRO A 24 16.42 10.49 13.32
C PRO A 24 16.59 8.97 13.50
N GLY A 25 17.65 8.40 12.92
CA GLY A 25 17.94 6.97 13.01
C GLY A 25 17.06 6.07 12.15
N SER A 26 16.21 6.60 11.27
CA SER A 26 15.49 5.78 10.30
C SER A 26 15.42 6.44 8.93
N ARG A 27 15.27 5.62 7.89
CA ARG A 27 15.08 6.09 6.51
C ARG A 27 14.06 5.24 5.77
N LYS A 28 13.33 5.87 4.86
CA LYS A 28 12.49 5.17 3.91
C LYS A 28 13.37 4.56 2.82
N ILE A 29 13.11 3.31 2.49
CA ILE A 29 13.72 2.59 1.37
C ILE A 29 12.61 1.92 0.56
N TYR A 30 12.89 1.55 -0.67
CA TYR A 30 11.96 0.80 -1.51
C TYR A 30 12.58 -0.51 -1.95
N VAL A 31 11.84 -1.60 -1.76
CA VAL A 31 12.19 -2.89 -2.33
C VAL A 31 11.52 -3.01 -3.68
N GLN A 32 12.34 -3.24 -4.71
CA GLN A 32 11.91 -3.31 -6.10
C GLN A 32 11.36 -4.69 -6.41
N GLY A 33 10.22 -4.73 -7.11
CA GLY A 33 9.66 -5.95 -7.69
C GLY A 33 10.25 -6.28 -9.08
N SER A 34 9.56 -7.15 -9.82
CA SER A 34 9.94 -7.55 -11.17
C SER A 34 9.83 -6.40 -12.19
N ARG A 35 9.05 -5.39 -11.87
CA ARG A 35 8.80 -4.20 -12.69
C ARG A 35 9.16 -2.93 -11.93
N PRO A 36 9.59 -1.85 -12.62
CA PRO A 36 9.97 -0.59 -11.98
C PRO A 36 8.84 0.09 -11.20
N ASP A 37 7.58 -0.15 -11.57
CA ASP A 37 6.39 0.40 -10.93
C ASP A 37 5.88 -0.45 -9.74
N ILE A 38 6.48 -1.60 -9.46
CA ILE A 38 6.24 -2.39 -8.26
C ILE A 38 7.33 -2.06 -7.25
N ARG A 39 7.03 -1.14 -6.34
CA ARG A 39 7.96 -0.64 -5.32
C ARG A 39 7.29 -0.72 -3.96
N VAL A 40 7.83 -1.56 -3.07
CA VAL A 40 7.29 -1.77 -1.73
C VAL A 40 8.04 -0.88 -0.74
N PRO A 41 7.35 0.07 -0.07
CA PRO A 41 8.00 0.97 0.87
C PRO A 41 8.35 0.26 2.18
N MET A 42 9.58 0.43 2.61
CA MET A 42 10.10 -0.08 3.86
C MET A 42 10.77 1.03 4.67
N ARG A 43 10.79 0.86 5.98
CA ARG A 43 11.49 1.73 6.93
C ARG A 43 12.68 0.96 7.50
N GLN A 44 13.88 1.41 7.19
CA GLN A 44 15.11 0.89 7.79
C GLN A 44 15.43 1.72 9.04
N ILE A 45 15.45 1.06 10.19
CA ILE A 45 15.65 1.67 11.52
C ILE A 45 17.04 1.27 12.01
N GLN A 46 17.89 2.26 12.28
CA GLN A 46 19.20 2.02 12.86
C GLN A 46 19.06 1.68 14.35
N GLN A 47 19.75 0.64 14.77
CA GLN A 47 19.83 0.28 16.17
C GLN A 47 21.12 0.85 16.80
N ALA A 48 21.07 1.20 18.08
CA ALA A 48 22.25 1.51 18.83
C ALA A 48 23.09 0.25 19.07
N ASP A 49 24.41 0.39 19.08
CA ASP A 49 25.30 -0.71 19.44
C ASP A 49 25.06 -1.14 20.89
N THR A 50 25.33 -2.41 21.20
CA THR A 50 25.24 -2.92 22.55
C THR A 50 26.22 -2.17 23.47
N PRO A 51 25.77 -1.65 24.64
CA PRO A 51 26.65 -0.92 25.55
C PRO A 51 27.85 -1.73 26.01
N ALA A 52 29.00 -1.08 26.22
CA ALA A 52 30.26 -1.71 26.60
C ALA A 52 30.18 -2.57 27.87
N SER A 53 29.27 -2.25 28.78
CA SER A 53 28.99 -3.02 30.01
C SER A 53 28.43 -4.43 29.75
N PHE A 54 27.89 -4.67 28.54
CA PHE A 54 27.33 -5.96 28.13
C PHE A 54 28.09 -6.63 26.96
N GLY A 55 29.26 -6.07 26.60
CA GLY A 55 30.02 -6.46 25.43
C GLY A 55 29.63 -5.63 24.21
N VAL A 56 30.63 -5.02 23.57
CA VAL A 56 30.40 -4.19 22.38
C VAL A 56 30.04 -5.09 21.19
N GLU A 57 28.80 -4.98 20.72
CA GLU A 57 28.31 -5.64 19.52
C GLU A 57 27.58 -4.64 18.63
N LYS A 58 27.82 -4.69 17.34
CA LYS A 58 27.11 -3.89 16.35
C LYS A 58 25.76 -4.54 16.04
N ASN A 59 24.69 -3.84 16.29
CA ASN A 59 23.36 -4.31 15.94
C ASN A 59 23.01 -3.89 14.50
N PRO A 60 22.60 -4.84 13.64
CA PRO A 60 22.16 -4.53 12.29
C PRO A 60 20.88 -3.67 12.31
N PRO A 61 20.62 -2.87 11.27
CA PRO A 61 19.36 -2.14 11.18
C PRO A 61 18.18 -3.12 11.03
N ILE A 62 17.03 -2.75 11.60
CA ILE A 62 15.76 -3.46 11.42
C ILE A 62 15.01 -2.83 10.25
N THR A 63 14.44 -3.65 9.38
CA THR A 63 13.62 -3.19 8.25
C THR A 63 12.17 -3.62 8.44
N VAL A 64 11.25 -2.68 8.50
CA VAL A 64 9.81 -2.92 8.65
C VAL A 64 9.03 -2.30 7.50
N TYR A 65 7.82 -2.80 7.24
CA TYR A 65 6.94 -2.17 6.27
C TYR A 65 6.61 -0.74 6.69
N ASP A 66 6.75 0.21 5.75
CA ASP A 66 6.55 1.63 6.01
C ASP A 66 5.11 2.04 5.69
N THR A 67 4.31 2.27 6.74
CA THR A 67 2.91 2.72 6.63
C THR A 67 2.75 4.24 6.56
N SER A 68 3.84 5.00 6.51
CA SER A 68 3.77 6.47 6.52
C SER A 68 3.33 7.08 5.19
N GLY A 69 3.16 6.28 4.15
CA GLY A 69 2.82 6.76 2.82
C GLY A 69 3.88 7.74 2.28
N PRO A 70 3.50 8.80 1.55
CA PRO A 70 4.46 9.77 1.02
C PRO A 70 5.02 10.72 2.08
N TYR A 71 4.42 10.82 3.26
CA TYR A 71 4.72 11.86 4.25
C TYR A 71 6.13 11.78 4.85
N SER A 72 6.79 10.65 4.77
CA SER A 72 8.16 10.45 5.24
C SER A 72 9.15 10.20 4.09
N ASP A 73 8.74 10.41 2.86
CA ASP A 73 9.59 10.30 1.67
C ASP A 73 10.06 11.69 1.25
N PRO A 74 11.36 12.02 1.40
CA PRO A 74 11.88 13.34 1.04
C PRO A 74 11.83 13.60 -0.48
N ALA A 75 11.60 12.58 -1.31
CA ALA A 75 11.45 12.72 -2.76
C ALA A 75 9.99 12.87 -3.21
N ALA A 76 9.02 12.75 -2.27
CA ALA A 76 7.61 12.88 -2.61
C ALA A 76 7.20 14.35 -2.65
N ASP A 77 6.52 14.71 -3.74
CA ASP A 77 5.80 15.98 -3.84
C ASP A 77 4.37 15.77 -3.31
N ILE A 78 4.01 16.50 -2.26
CA ILE A 78 2.71 16.37 -1.61
C ILE A 78 1.83 17.55 -2.02
N ASP A 79 0.89 17.28 -2.91
CA ASP A 79 -0.18 18.20 -3.27
C ASP A 79 -1.49 17.76 -2.61
N LEU A 80 -1.96 18.54 -1.65
CA LEU A 80 -3.19 18.24 -0.92
C LEU A 80 -4.44 18.31 -1.80
N LEU A 81 -4.40 19.04 -2.90
CA LEU A 81 -5.52 19.14 -3.84
C LEU A 81 -5.54 17.95 -4.80
N ALA A 82 -4.37 17.50 -5.24
CA ALA A 82 -4.25 16.30 -6.09
C ALA A 82 -4.50 15.00 -5.32
N GLY A 83 -4.27 15.02 -3.99
CA GLY A 83 -4.42 13.84 -3.14
C GLY A 83 -3.21 12.91 -3.20
N LEU A 84 -3.40 11.67 -2.74
CA LEU A 84 -2.33 10.67 -2.73
C LEU A 84 -2.00 10.16 -4.13
N ALA A 85 -0.73 9.85 -4.36
CA ALA A 85 -0.27 9.31 -5.62
C ALA A 85 -0.95 7.98 -5.97
N ASP A 86 -1.22 7.82 -7.26
CA ASP A 86 -1.87 6.64 -7.84
C ASP A 86 -0.86 5.46 -7.93
N VAL A 87 -0.82 4.63 -6.90
CA VAL A 87 0.09 3.47 -6.82
C VAL A 87 -0.30 2.37 -7.81
N ARG A 88 -1.60 2.03 -7.89
CA ARG A 88 -2.11 0.88 -8.65
C ARG A 88 -2.81 1.23 -9.97
N GLY A 89 -2.93 2.50 -10.29
CA GLY A 89 -3.70 2.92 -11.45
C GLY A 89 -3.15 2.43 -12.78
N ALA A 90 -1.82 2.38 -12.93
CA ALA A 90 -1.20 1.78 -14.11
C ALA A 90 -1.59 0.30 -14.23
N TRP A 91 -1.51 -0.47 -13.14
CA TRP A 91 -1.86 -1.89 -13.10
C TRP A 91 -3.34 -2.16 -13.41
N ILE A 92 -4.23 -1.28 -12.94
CA ILE A 92 -5.68 -1.36 -13.24
C ILE A 92 -5.93 -1.08 -14.72
N ARG A 93 -5.28 -0.07 -15.30
CA ARG A 93 -5.46 0.30 -16.70
C ARG A 93 -4.93 -0.75 -17.68
N GLU A 94 -3.77 -1.34 -17.40
CA GLU A 94 -3.14 -2.33 -18.29
C GLU A 94 -3.94 -3.63 -18.43
N ARG A 95 -4.83 -3.93 -17.49
CA ARG A 95 -5.72 -5.11 -17.58
C ARG A 95 -6.84 -4.96 -18.61
N HIS A 96 -7.13 -3.73 -19.06
CA HIS A 96 -8.13 -3.42 -20.08
C HIS A 96 -9.54 -4.01 -19.82
N ASP A 97 -9.90 -4.15 -18.55
CA ASP A 97 -11.16 -4.75 -18.10
C ASP A 97 -12.07 -3.76 -17.35
N THR A 98 -11.68 -2.48 -17.33
CA THR A 98 -12.41 -1.39 -16.69
C THR A 98 -12.64 -0.23 -17.64
N GLU A 99 -13.69 0.55 -17.38
CA GLU A 99 -13.98 1.81 -18.05
C GLU A 99 -14.17 2.94 -17.03
N LEU A 100 -13.87 4.17 -17.45
CA LEU A 100 -14.19 5.38 -16.67
C LEU A 100 -15.66 5.73 -16.85
N LEU A 101 -16.31 6.13 -15.75
CA LEU A 101 -17.66 6.70 -15.77
C LEU A 101 -17.57 8.23 -15.86
N ASP A 102 -18.58 8.86 -16.47
CA ASP A 102 -18.64 10.32 -16.55
C ASP A 102 -18.97 10.99 -15.22
N GLY A 103 -19.51 10.23 -14.26
CA GLY A 103 -19.86 10.71 -12.92
C GLY A 103 -20.18 9.55 -11.98
N PRO A 104 -20.77 9.84 -10.81
CA PRO A 104 -21.13 8.84 -9.80
C PRO A 104 -22.03 7.74 -10.34
N GLY A 105 -21.71 6.48 -10.00
CA GLY A 105 -22.49 5.31 -10.42
C GLY A 105 -23.80 5.11 -9.65
N SER A 106 -23.92 5.64 -8.44
CA SER A 106 -25.11 5.53 -7.60
C SER A 106 -26.10 6.68 -7.84
N GLU A 107 -27.39 6.42 -7.62
CA GLU A 107 -28.44 7.44 -7.67
C GLU A 107 -28.17 8.55 -6.65
N PHE A 108 -27.89 8.18 -5.41
CA PHE A 108 -27.50 9.11 -4.35
C PHE A 108 -26.33 10.01 -4.75
N GLY A 109 -25.30 9.45 -5.37
CA GLY A 109 -24.15 10.23 -5.84
C GLY A 109 -24.54 11.24 -6.93
N ARG A 110 -25.41 10.85 -7.87
CA ARG A 110 -25.90 11.74 -8.93
C ARG A 110 -26.77 12.86 -8.38
N GLU A 111 -27.68 12.56 -7.43
CA GLU A 111 -28.51 13.56 -6.76
C GLU A 111 -27.64 14.59 -6.02
N ARG A 112 -26.68 14.14 -5.24
CA ARG A 112 -25.72 15.03 -4.55
C ARG A 112 -24.88 15.85 -5.53
N GLN A 113 -24.53 15.30 -6.67
CA GLN A 113 -23.80 16.04 -7.70
C GLN A 113 -24.67 17.10 -8.38
N ALA A 114 -25.96 16.85 -8.50
CA ALA A 114 -26.90 17.79 -9.10
C ALA A 114 -27.34 18.91 -8.14
N ASP A 115 -27.23 18.71 -6.82
CA ASP A 115 -27.68 19.66 -5.81
C ASP A 115 -26.78 20.91 -5.76
N PRO A 116 -27.30 22.11 -6.11
CA PRO A 116 -26.50 23.33 -6.12
C PRO A 116 -26.06 23.78 -4.71
N GLU A 117 -26.81 23.42 -3.66
CA GLU A 117 -26.44 23.79 -2.29
C GLU A 117 -25.16 23.07 -1.83
N LEU A 118 -24.87 21.92 -2.40
CA LEU A 118 -23.68 21.12 -2.09
C LEU A 118 -22.48 21.45 -3.00
N ALA A 119 -22.59 22.45 -3.89
CA ALA A 119 -21.51 22.78 -4.83
C ALA A 119 -20.19 23.11 -4.15
N HIS A 120 -20.24 23.78 -2.98
CA HIS A 120 -19.08 24.18 -2.20
C HIS A 120 -18.32 22.99 -1.54
N LEU A 121 -18.96 21.81 -1.47
CA LEU A 121 -18.38 20.58 -0.92
C LEU A 121 -17.76 19.68 -2.00
N ARG A 122 -17.82 20.08 -3.27
CA ARG A 122 -17.28 19.29 -4.37
C ARG A 122 -15.82 19.59 -4.58
N PHE A 123 -15.05 18.51 -4.73
CA PHE A 123 -13.64 18.59 -5.10
C PHE A 123 -13.53 18.31 -6.60
N GLU A 124 -13.06 19.28 -7.37
CA GLU A 124 -12.91 19.17 -8.83
C GLU A 124 -11.79 18.18 -9.24
N HIS A 125 -10.90 17.86 -8.29
CA HIS A 125 -9.73 17.00 -8.51
C HIS A 125 -9.98 15.51 -8.25
N ILE A 126 -11.18 15.13 -7.80
CA ILE A 126 -11.50 13.72 -7.59
C ILE A 126 -11.50 12.98 -8.93
N SER A 127 -10.70 11.92 -9.02
CA SER A 127 -10.66 11.04 -10.18
C SER A 127 -12.05 10.48 -10.49
N LYS A 128 -12.43 10.45 -11.77
CA LYS A 128 -13.68 9.83 -12.20
C LYS A 128 -13.70 8.36 -11.78
N PRO A 129 -14.86 7.86 -11.29
CA PRO A 129 -14.97 6.47 -10.88
C PRO A 129 -14.83 5.52 -12.07
N ARG A 130 -14.33 4.32 -11.76
CA ARG A 130 -14.22 3.20 -12.72
C ARG A 130 -15.22 2.11 -12.38
N ARG A 131 -15.65 1.38 -13.39
CA ARG A 131 -16.38 0.12 -13.23
C ARG A 131 -15.79 -0.97 -14.14
N ALA A 132 -16.09 -2.22 -13.82
CA ALA A 132 -15.78 -3.32 -14.72
C ALA A 132 -16.55 -3.16 -16.04
N LEU A 133 -15.91 -3.51 -17.15
CA LEU A 133 -16.59 -3.64 -18.44
C LEU A 133 -17.70 -4.71 -18.35
N ALA A 134 -18.73 -4.59 -19.20
CA ALA A 134 -19.81 -5.55 -19.24
C ALA A 134 -19.29 -6.99 -19.41
N GLY A 135 -19.71 -7.89 -18.51
CA GLY A 135 -19.26 -9.29 -18.52
C GLY A 135 -17.84 -9.53 -17.99
N ARG A 136 -17.13 -8.51 -17.53
CA ARG A 136 -15.81 -8.65 -16.91
C ARG A 136 -15.92 -8.68 -15.38
N ASN A 137 -14.92 -9.30 -14.73
CA ASN A 137 -14.78 -9.32 -13.28
C ASN A 137 -13.35 -8.85 -12.94
N VAL A 138 -13.24 -7.90 -12.02
CA VAL A 138 -12.01 -7.20 -11.65
C VAL A 138 -11.51 -7.55 -10.25
N THR A 139 -12.00 -8.63 -9.65
CA THR A 139 -11.58 -9.06 -8.33
C THR A 139 -10.27 -9.83 -8.37
N GLN A 140 -9.43 -9.67 -7.35
CA GLN A 140 -8.18 -10.42 -7.25
C GLN A 140 -8.42 -11.94 -7.27
N MET A 141 -9.51 -12.40 -6.68
CA MET A 141 -9.92 -13.81 -6.75
C MET A 141 -10.20 -14.28 -8.18
N HIS A 142 -10.80 -13.44 -9.00
CA HIS A 142 -11.06 -13.77 -10.40
C HIS A 142 -9.77 -14.02 -11.16
N TYR A 143 -8.81 -13.10 -11.06
CA TYR A 143 -7.50 -13.27 -11.69
C TYR A 143 -6.75 -14.49 -11.15
N ALA A 144 -6.77 -14.69 -9.84
CA ALA A 144 -6.14 -15.84 -9.20
C ALA A 144 -6.70 -17.18 -9.70
N LYS A 145 -8.02 -17.30 -9.84
CA LYS A 145 -8.68 -18.50 -10.40
C LYS A 145 -8.36 -18.77 -11.86
N GLN A 146 -7.95 -17.73 -12.60
CA GLN A 146 -7.46 -17.86 -13.98
C GLN A 146 -5.96 -18.17 -14.05
N GLY A 147 -5.28 -18.32 -12.92
CA GLY A 147 -3.83 -18.54 -12.87
C GLY A 147 -3.00 -17.27 -13.08
N ILE A 148 -3.63 -16.09 -13.11
CA ILE A 148 -2.95 -14.81 -13.35
C ILE A 148 -2.37 -14.31 -12.03
N ILE A 149 -1.08 -13.98 -12.05
CA ILE A 149 -0.38 -13.27 -10.98
C ILE A 149 -0.48 -11.77 -11.28
N THR A 150 -1.14 -11.02 -10.42
CA THR A 150 -1.28 -9.57 -10.56
C THR A 150 -0.11 -8.85 -9.89
N PRO A 151 0.20 -7.58 -10.26
CA PRO A 151 1.17 -6.76 -9.56
C PRO A 151 0.86 -6.61 -8.05
N GLU A 152 -0.43 -6.60 -7.69
CA GLU A 152 -0.86 -6.59 -6.29
C GLU A 152 -0.40 -7.84 -5.53
N MET A 153 -0.42 -9.02 -6.15
CA MET A 153 0.05 -10.27 -5.55
C MET A 153 1.57 -10.29 -5.36
N GLU A 154 2.31 -9.75 -6.32
CA GLU A 154 3.75 -9.60 -6.19
C GLU A 154 4.13 -8.59 -5.11
N PHE A 155 3.47 -7.44 -5.05
CA PHE A 155 3.65 -6.44 -3.99
C PHE A 155 3.47 -7.07 -2.60
N VAL A 156 2.38 -7.83 -2.43
CA VAL A 156 2.09 -8.57 -1.18
C VAL A 156 3.21 -9.56 -0.85
N ALA A 157 3.67 -10.37 -1.82
CA ALA A 157 4.74 -11.33 -1.59
C ALA A 157 6.03 -10.67 -1.11
N ILE A 158 6.42 -9.53 -1.68
CA ILE A 158 7.59 -8.77 -1.26
C ILE A 158 7.39 -8.23 0.16
N ARG A 159 6.20 -7.68 0.46
CA ARG A 159 5.87 -7.12 1.76
C ARG A 159 5.97 -8.16 2.88
N GLU A 160 5.40 -9.35 2.68
CA GLU A 160 5.37 -10.40 3.69
C GLU A 160 6.74 -11.10 3.87
N ASN A 161 7.54 -11.22 2.82
CA ASN A 161 8.87 -11.84 2.91
C ASN A 161 9.84 -11.10 3.81
N LEU A 162 9.84 -9.77 3.82
CA LEU A 162 10.75 -9.00 4.65
C LEU A 162 10.55 -9.27 6.14
N LEU A 163 9.29 -9.44 6.56
CA LEU A 163 8.99 -9.84 7.93
C LEU A 163 9.51 -11.25 8.23
N LEU A 164 9.35 -12.19 7.30
CA LEU A 164 9.82 -13.57 7.48
C LEU A 164 11.35 -13.67 7.51
N GLU A 165 12.06 -12.94 6.68
CA GLU A 165 13.52 -12.91 6.65
C GLU A 165 14.08 -12.39 7.98
N GLU A 166 13.56 -11.30 8.52
CA GLU A 166 13.96 -10.77 9.82
C GLU A 166 13.69 -11.75 10.98
N LEU A 167 12.53 -12.40 10.97
CA LEU A 167 12.20 -13.40 11.98
C LEU A 167 13.15 -14.61 11.95
N GLN A 168 13.54 -15.06 10.76
CA GLN A 168 14.49 -16.17 10.60
C GLN A 168 15.89 -15.79 11.08
N ASP A 169 16.37 -14.60 10.73
CA ASP A 169 17.70 -14.10 11.08
C ASP A 169 17.83 -13.81 12.58
N SER A 170 16.76 -13.35 13.22
CA SER A 170 16.76 -13.06 14.66
C SER A 170 16.87 -14.29 15.56
N GLY A 171 16.65 -15.49 15.02
CA GLY A 171 16.63 -16.73 15.79
C GLY A 171 15.45 -16.85 16.77
N LEU A 172 14.56 -15.87 16.81
CA LEU A 172 13.39 -15.85 17.71
C LEU A 172 12.45 -17.03 17.48
N LEU A 173 12.28 -17.46 16.22
CA LEU A 173 11.48 -18.65 15.89
C LEU A 173 12.06 -19.95 16.45
N LYS A 174 13.36 -20.00 16.70
CA LYS A 174 14.02 -21.17 17.33
C LYS A 174 13.81 -21.19 18.85
N GLN A 175 13.78 -20.00 19.48
CA GLN A 175 13.58 -19.86 20.92
C GLN A 175 12.11 -19.98 21.32
N HIS A 176 11.21 -19.45 20.49
CA HIS A 176 9.77 -19.43 20.75
C HIS A 176 9.00 -19.76 19.47
N PRO A 177 8.93 -21.06 19.08
CA PRO A 177 8.30 -21.44 17.82
C PRO A 177 6.80 -21.10 17.76
N GLY A 178 6.18 -20.83 18.92
CA GLY A 178 4.75 -20.52 18.99
C GLY A 178 3.87 -21.71 18.60
N ASN A 179 2.55 -21.47 18.65
CA ASN A 179 1.55 -22.38 18.10
C ASN A 179 1.06 -21.83 16.76
N SER A 180 1.12 -22.64 15.72
CA SER A 180 0.66 -22.24 14.38
C SER A 180 -0.86 -22.02 14.31
N PHE A 181 -1.63 -22.56 15.26
CA PHE A 181 -3.09 -22.59 15.24
C PHE A 181 -3.67 -23.07 13.89
N GLY A 182 -2.92 -23.96 13.21
CA GLY A 182 -3.23 -24.50 11.90
C GLY A 182 -2.86 -23.58 10.72
N ALA A 183 -2.11 -22.53 10.93
CA ALA A 183 -1.47 -21.78 9.84
C ALA A 183 -0.31 -22.62 9.27
N SER A 184 -0.12 -22.52 7.96
CA SER A 184 1.01 -23.10 7.23
C SER A 184 1.72 -22.00 6.47
N ILE A 185 2.48 -21.19 7.22
CA ILE A 185 3.25 -20.07 6.65
C ILE A 185 4.50 -20.67 6.02
N PRO A 186 4.74 -20.47 4.70
CA PRO A 186 5.95 -20.96 4.05
C PRO A 186 7.18 -20.17 4.53
N ALA A 187 8.36 -20.77 4.41
CA ALA A 187 9.62 -20.06 4.70
C ALA A 187 9.82 -18.83 3.79
N ARG A 188 9.22 -18.84 2.61
CA ARG A 188 9.18 -17.71 1.68
C ARG A 188 7.81 -17.64 1.01
N VAL A 189 7.19 -16.49 1.07
CA VAL A 189 5.95 -16.17 0.34
C VAL A 189 6.31 -15.80 -1.09
N THR A 190 5.79 -16.54 -2.09
CA THR A 190 5.96 -16.22 -3.51
C THR A 190 4.67 -15.64 -4.10
N PRO A 191 4.73 -14.91 -5.21
CA PRO A 191 3.51 -14.44 -5.89
C PRO A 191 2.54 -15.57 -6.27
N GLU A 192 3.08 -16.76 -6.61
CA GLU A 192 2.30 -17.97 -6.88
C GLU A 192 1.58 -18.47 -5.63
N PHE A 193 2.25 -18.47 -4.48
CA PHE A 193 1.63 -18.83 -3.21
C PHE A 193 0.48 -17.87 -2.87
N VAL A 194 0.70 -16.55 -3.03
CA VAL A 194 -0.34 -15.53 -2.82
C VAL A 194 -1.54 -15.80 -3.74
N ARG A 195 -1.29 -16.01 -5.04
CA ARG A 195 -2.33 -16.35 -6.01
C ARG A 195 -3.12 -17.60 -5.58
N ASP A 196 -2.44 -18.65 -5.18
CA ASP A 196 -3.08 -19.91 -4.84
C ASP A 196 -3.93 -19.83 -3.58
N GLU A 197 -3.48 -19.10 -2.56
CA GLU A 197 -4.26 -18.83 -1.35
C GLU A 197 -5.52 -17.99 -1.65
N VAL A 198 -5.39 -16.98 -2.50
CA VAL A 198 -6.54 -16.17 -2.95
C VAL A 198 -7.49 -16.99 -3.82
N ALA A 199 -6.99 -17.81 -4.75
CA ALA A 199 -7.82 -18.67 -5.62
C ALA A 199 -8.64 -19.67 -4.84
N ARG A 200 -8.07 -20.21 -3.74
CA ARG A 200 -8.74 -21.17 -2.82
C ARG A 200 -9.68 -20.49 -1.83
N GLY A 201 -9.76 -19.15 -1.82
CA GLY A 201 -10.58 -18.40 -0.87
C GLY A 201 -10.07 -18.41 0.56
N ARG A 202 -8.78 -18.70 0.79
CA ARG A 202 -8.14 -18.70 2.11
C ARG A 202 -7.50 -17.37 2.47
N ALA A 203 -7.37 -16.48 1.49
CA ALA A 203 -6.89 -15.12 1.66
C ALA A 203 -7.63 -14.15 0.74
N ILE A 204 -7.65 -12.87 1.11
CA ILE A 204 -8.20 -11.78 0.31
C ILE A 204 -7.19 -10.65 0.21
N ILE A 205 -7.16 -9.99 -0.95
CA ILE A 205 -6.44 -8.73 -1.17
C ILE A 205 -7.50 -7.65 -1.37
N PRO A 206 -7.73 -6.75 -0.39
CA PRO A 206 -8.61 -5.61 -0.54
C PRO A 206 -8.00 -4.63 -1.55
N ALA A 207 -8.51 -4.63 -2.77
CA ALA A 207 -7.93 -3.86 -3.88
C ALA A 207 -9.03 -3.21 -4.73
N ASN A 208 -9.74 -2.24 -4.16
CA ASN A 208 -10.79 -1.50 -4.86
C ASN A 208 -10.18 -0.71 -6.05
N ILE A 209 -10.77 -0.86 -7.24
CA ILE A 209 -10.33 -0.14 -8.45
C ILE A 209 -10.54 1.37 -8.39
N ASN A 210 -11.38 1.84 -7.47
CA ASN A 210 -11.64 3.26 -7.25
C ASN A 210 -10.81 3.87 -6.10
N HIS A 211 -9.88 3.09 -5.54
CA HIS A 211 -8.88 3.54 -4.58
C HIS A 211 -7.49 3.10 -5.05
N PRO A 212 -7.01 3.61 -6.21
CA PRO A 212 -5.75 3.20 -6.79
C PRO A 212 -4.53 3.65 -5.97
N GLU A 213 -4.69 4.61 -5.08
CA GLU A 213 -3.68 5.10 -4.13
C GLU A 213 -3.37 4.10 -3.01
N MET A 214 -4.26 3.13 -2.78
CA MET A 214 -4.11 2.17 -1.69
C MET A 214 -3.05 1.11 -2.01
N GLU A 215 -2.07 0.98 -1.13
CA GLU A 215 -1.04 -0.07 -1.22
C GLU A 215 -1.64 -1.45 -0.93
N PRO A 216 -1.28 -2.48 -1.72
CA PRO A 216 -1.80 -3.82 -1.52
C PRO A 216 -1.44 -4.42 -0.16
N MET A 217 -2.40 -5.06 0.46
CA MET A 217 -2.23 -5.90 1.64
C MET A 217 -2.99 -7.20 1.48
N ILE A 218 -2.68 -8.17 2.30
CA ILE A 218 -3.39 -9.46 2.32
C ILE A 218 -3.94 -9.75 3.70
N ILE A 219 -5.09 -10.40 3.73
CA ILE A 219 -5.71 -10.91 4.95
C ILE A 219 -5.94 -12.40 4.73
N GLY A 220 -5.25 -13.21 5.49
CA GLY A 220 -5.34 -14.66 5.37
C GLY A 220 -4.64 -15.37 6.52
N ARG A 221 -4.98 -16.66 6.70
CA ARG A 221 -4.47 -17.47 7.81
C ARG A 221 -2.98 -17.79 7.68
N ASN A 222 -2.48 -17.81 6.44
CA ASN A 222 -1.11 -18.22 6.13
C ASN A 222 -0.18 -17.01 5.82
N PHE A 223 -0.56 -15.82 6.35
CA PHE A 223 0.17 -14.56 6.19
C PHE A 223 0.30 -13.85 7.53
#